data_1910c302d9bc2b0c58975ffe8852655f
#
_entry.id   1910c302d9bc2b0c58975ffe8852655f
#
_cell.length_a   1.000
_cell.length_b   1.000
_cell.length_c   1.000
_cell.angle_alpha   90.00
_cell.angle_beta   90.00
_cell.angle_gamma   90.00
#
_symmetry.space_group_name_H-M   'P 1'
#
loop_
_entity.id
_entity.type
_entity.pdbx_description
1 polymer ?
#
loop_
_entity_poly.entity_id
_entity_poly.type
_entity_poly.pdbx_seq_one_letter_code
_entity_poly.pdbx_strand_id
1 'polypeptide(L)'
;MKKILITGASGFIGSFIVEEALRLGMETWAAVRSTSSRKYLTDSRIHFIELNLQDVASLRRELEGHQFDYVVHAAGVTKALRSDDFFRVNTDGTKNLVEALMSLHMPLERFVYMSSLSVFGAIREQQPYTEIEPTDTPRPNTA
;
A
#
# COMPACT_ATOMS: atom_id res chain seq x y z
N MET A 1 -7.55 10.75 -18.52
CA MET A 1 -7.92 9.58 -17.69
C MET A 1 -6.98 9.61 -16.50
N LYS A 2 -7.48 9.46 -15.27
CA LYS A 2 -6.65 9.46 -14.06
C LYS A 2 -5.87 8.16 -13.94
N LYS A 3 -4.62 8.26 -13.51
CA LYS A 3 -3.70 7.14 -13.38
C LYS A 3 -3.46 6.81 -11.91
N ILE A 4 -3.66 5.54 -11.54
CA ILE A 4 -3.53 5.07 -10.15
C ILE A 4 -2.49 3.96 -10.04
N LEU A 5 -1.61 4.07 -9.05
CA LEU A 5 -0.68 3.04 -8.63
C LEU A 5 -1.19 2.37 -7.35
N ILE A 6 -1.28 1.04 -7.35
CA ILE A 6 -1.76 0.26 -6.20
C ILE A 6 -0.66 -0.70 -5.77
N THR A 7 -0.07 -0.50 -4.59
CA THR A 7 0.85 -1.47 -4.00
C THR A 7 0.09 -2.50 -3.20
N GLY A 8 0.65 -3.69 -3.06
CA GLY A 8 -0.08 -4.80 -2.44
C GLY A 8 -1.25 -5.32 -3.28
N ALA A 9 -1.28 -4.99 -4.56
CA ALA A 9 -2.34 -5.31 -5.51
C ALA A 9 -2.67 -6.80 -5.58
N SER A 10 -1.67 -7.68 -5.41
CA SER A 10 -1.86 -9.14 -5.41
C SER A 10 -2.45 -9.70 -4.10
N GLY A 11 -2.59 -8.88 -3.07
CA GLY A 11 -3.21 -9.25 -1.80
C GLY A 11 -4.74 -9.19 -1.86
N PHE A 12 -5.40 -9.67 -0.79
CA PHE A 12 -6.86 -9.74 -0.72
C PHE A 12 -7.51 -8.35 -0.90
N ILE A 13 -7.16 -7.38 -0.06
CA ILE A 13 -7.72 -6.02 -0.16
C ILE A 13 -7.25 -5.34 -1.45
N GLY A 14 -5.97 -5.48 -1.80
CA GLY A 14 -5.40 -4.84 -2.99
C GLY A 14 -6.09 -5.24 -4.29
N SER A 15 -6.50 -6.51 -4.43
CA SER A 15 -7.20 -6.98 -5.62
C SER A 15 -8.57 -6.32 -5.80
N PHE A 16 -9.33 -6.12 -4.71
CA PHE A 16 -10.60 -5.38 -4.77
C PHE A 16 -10.40 -3.90 -5.11
N ILE A 17 -9.32 -3.29 -4.62
CA ILE A 17 -9.00 -1.90 -4.99
C ILE A 17 -8.68 -1.80 -6.49
N VAL A 18 -7.98 -2.79 -7.06
CA VAL A 18 -7.71 -2.86 -8.50
C VAL A 18 -9.01 -2.97 -9.29
N GLU A 19 -9.91 -3.87 -8.89
CA GLU A 19 -11.23 -4.02 -9.54
C GLU A 19 -12.03 -2.71 -9.51
N GLU A 20 -12.06 -2.04 -8.37
CA GLU A 20 -12.78 -0.77 -8.23
C GLU A 20 -12.16 0.35 -9.08
N ALA A 21 -10.82 0.44 -9.13
CA ALA A 21 -10.14 1.41 -9.98
C ALA A 21 -10.47 1.21 -11.47
N LEU A 22 -10.50 -0.04 -11.93
CA LEU A 22 -10.90 -0.39 -13.28
C LEU A 22 -12.38 -0.06 -13.55
N ARG A 23 -13.26 -0.31 -12.56
CA ARG A 23 -14.69 0.03 -12.65
C ARG A 23 -14.89 1.54 -12.78
N LEU A 24 -14.09 2.34 -12.12
CA LEU A 24 -14.08 3.80 -12.21
C LEU A 24 -13.40 4.35 -13.47
N GLY A 25 -12.91 3.49 -14.36
CA GLY A 25 -12.29 3.88 -15.62
C GLY A 25 -10.90 4.51 -15.45
N MET A 26 -10.19 4.18 -14.37
CA MET A 26 -8.83 4.67 -14.16
C MET A 26 -7.80 3.82 -14.92
N GLU A 27 -6.73 4.44 -15.39
CA GLU A 27 -5.55 3.72 -15.86
C GLU A 27 -4.85 3.08 -14.66
N THR A 28 -5.03 1.76 -14.50
CA THR A 28 -4.73 1.05 -13.26
C THR A 28 -3.41 0.30 -13.34
N TRP A 29 -2.49 0.64 -12.44
CA TRP A 29 -1.17 0.04 -12.31
C TRP A 29 -1.07 -0.76 -11.02
N ALA A 30 -0.88 -2.06 -11.16
CA ALA A 30 -0.68 -2.99 -10.05
C ALA A 30 0.81 -3.18 -9.77
N ALA A 31 1.27 -2.66 -8.63
CA ALA A 31 2.63 -2.92 -8.17
C ALA A 31 2.72 -4.31 -7.54
N VAL A 32 3.60 -5.13 -8.09
CA VAL A 32 3.83 -6.51 -7.68
C VAL A 32 5.32 -6.74 -7.42
N ARG A 33 5.64 -7.80 -6.68
CA ARG A 33 7.01 -8.33 -6.60
C ARG A 33 7.18 -9.41 -7.67
N SER A 34 8.40 -9.70 -8.07
CA SER A 34 8.72 -10.79 -9.02
C SER A 34 8.08 -12.14 -8.62
N THR A 35 7.96 -12.38 -7.31
CA THR A 35 7.38 -13.61 -6.74
C THR A 35 5.88 -13.54 -6.46
N SER A 36 5.23 -12.41 -6.76
CA SER A 36 3.80 -12.24 -6.47
C SER A 36 2.92 -13.10 -7.36
N SER A 37 1.95 -13.80 -6.76
CA SER A 37 0.88 -14.43 -7.53
C SER A 37 -0.02 -13.37 -8.14
N ARG A 38 -0.35 -13.53 -9.42
CA ARG A 38 -1.29 -12.66 -10.15
C ARG A 38 -2.68 -13.29 -10.29
N LYS A 39 -2.97 -14.29 -9.47
CA LYS A 39 -4.21 -15.10 -9.56
C LYS A 39 -5.50 -14.28 -9.61
N TYR A 40 -5.54 -13.18 -8.90
CA TYR A 40 -6.71 -12.27 -8.82
C TYR A 40 -6.58 -11.04 -9.73
N LEU A 41 -5.51 -10.91 -10.49
CA LEU A 41 -5.21 -9.77 -11.35
C LEU A 41 -5.28 -10.21 -12.82
N THR A 42 -6.47 -10.64 -13.26
CA THR A 42 -6.68 -11.28 -14.57
C THR A 42 -7.22 -10.35 -15.65
N ASP A 43 -7.68 -9.15 -15.30
CA ASP A 43 -8.22 -8.20 -16.27
C ASP A 43 -7.09 -7.66 -17.15
N SER A 44 -7.28 -7.70 -18.46
CA SER A 44 -6.26 -7.28 -19.45
C SER A 44 -5.95 -5.78 -19.43
N ARG A 45 -6.76 -4.97 -18.77
CA ARG A 45 -6.56 -3.53 -18.62
C ARG A 45 -5.58 -3.18 -17.50
N ILE A 46 -5.16 -4.16 -16.70
CA ILE A 46 -4.20 -3.94 -15.61
C ILE A 46 -2.81 -3.80 -16.19
N HIS A 47 -2.17 -2.68 -15.91
CA HIS A 47 -0.74 -2.50 -16.12
C HIS A 47 0.02 -3.02 -14.91
N PHE A 48 1.12 -3.71 -15.14
CA PHE A 48 1.97 -4.23 -14.07
C PHE A 48 3.27 -3.46 -13.99
N ILE A 49 3.69 -3.18 -12.76
CA ILE A 49 5.01 -2.63 -12.44
C ILE A 49 5.63 -3.44 -11.33
N GLU A 50 6.90 -3.81 -11.46
CA GLU A 50 7.60 -4.55 -10.42
C GLU A 50 8.29 -3.56 -9.48
N LEU A 51 7.89 -3.56 -8.21
CA LEU A 51 8.44 -2.66 -7.19
C LEU A 51 9.00 -3.45 -6.01
N ASN A 52 10.24 -3.12 -5.64
CA ASN A 52 10.85 -3.57 -4.39
C ASN A 52 10.83 -2.45 -3.34
N LEU A 53 9.89 -2.52 -2.41
CA LEU A 53 9.74 -1.53 -1.35
C LEU A 53 10.93 -1.45 -0.37
N GLN A 54 11.88 -2.39 -0.43
CA GLN A 54 13.06 -2.39 0.42
C GLN A 54 14.27 -1.67 -0.19
N ASP A 55 14.14 -1.18 -1.43
CA ASP A 55 15.23 -0.55 -2.19
C ASP A 55 14.76 0.76 -2.82
N VAL A 56 15.11 1.87 -2.18
CA VAL A 56 14.72 3.23 -2.64
C VAL A 56 15.29 3.53 -4.03
N ALA A 57 16.52 3.10 -4.31
CA ALA A 57 17.14 3.35 -5.61
C ALA A 57 16.42 2.58 -6.73
N SER A 58 16.02 1.34 -6.46
CA SER A 58 15.18 0.57 -7.38
C SER A 58 13.82 1.21 -7.56
N LEU A 59 13.16 1.64 -6.48
CA LEU A 59 11.87 2.33 -6.55
C LEU A 59 11.93 3.58 -7.42
N ARG A 60 12.96 4.41 -7.24
CA ARG A 60 13.16 5.61 -8.07
C ARG A 60 13.30 5.26 -9.54
N ARG A 61 14.12 4.28 -9.87
CA ARG A 61 14.36 3.86 -11.24
C ARG A 61 13.10 3.31 -11.92
N GLU A 62 12.34 2.47 -11.21
CA GLU A 62 11.14 1.85 -11.77
C GLU A 62 9.96 2.85 -11.88
N LEU A 63 9.92 3.85 -11.01
CA LEU A 63 8.90 4.90 -11.03
C LEU A 63 9.27 6.09 -11.93
N GLU A 64 10.52 6.19 -12.34
CA GLU A 64 10.99 7.27 -13.21
C GLU A 64 10.25 7.27 -14.55
N GLY A 65 9.82 8.43 -14.99
CA GLY A 65 9.04 8.60 -16.23
C GLY A 65 7.56 8.28 -16.11
N HIS A 66 7.12 7.72 -14.96
CA HIS A 66 5.70 7.58 -14.67
C HIS A 66 5.15 8.85 -14.02
N GLN A 67 3.87 9.10 -14.28
CA GLN A 67 3.10 10.16 -13.61
C GLN A 67 1.80 9.56 -13.12
N PHE A 68 1.68 9.45 -11.80
CA PHE A 68 0.47 8.95 -11.16
C PHE A 68 -0.30 10.10 -10.52
N ASP A 69 -1.62 10.12 -10.69
CA ASP A 69 -2.51 11.04 -9.97
C ASP A 69 -2.79 10.54 -8.56
N TYR A 70 -2.90 9.22 -8.40
CA TYR A 70 -3.25 8.56 -7.14
C TYR A 70 -2.28 7.42 -6.83
N VAL A 71 -1.98 7.27 -5.55
CA VAL A 71 -1.29 6.08 -5.03
C VAL A 71 -2.11 5.50 -3.88
N VAL A 72 -2.42 4.21 -3.95
CA VAL A 72 -2.98 3.46 -2.83
C VAL A 72 -1.94 2.46 -2.35
N HIS A 73 -1.43 2.69 -1.14
CA HIS A 73 -0.44 1.84 -0.52
C HIS A 73 -1.13 0.83 0.41
N ALA A 74 -1.41 -0.36 -0.12
CA ALA A 74 -1.99 -1.49 0.60
C ALA A 74 -1.00 -2.65 0.83
N ALA A 75 0.28 -2.45 0.45
CA ALA A 75 1.32 -3.42 0.74
C ALA A 75 1.65 -3.45 2.23
N GLY A 76 1.68 -4.64 2.79
CA GLY A 76 2.04 -4.86 4.17
C GLY A 76 2.03 -6.34 4.51
N VAL A 77 2.58 -6.70 5.66
CA VAL A 77 2.51 -8.05 6.22
C VAL A 77 1.66 -8.02 7.48
N THR A 78 0.79 -9.01 7.61
CA THR A 78 -0.07 -9.22 8.78
C THR A 78 0.43 -10.35 9.68
N LYS A 79 1.42 -11.11 9.19
CA LYS A 79 2.08 -12.19 9.91
C LYS A 79 3.58 -12.14 9.61
N ALA A 80 4.39 -12.18 10.64
CA ALA A 80 5.83 -12.29 10.54
C ALA A 80 6.36 -13.16 11.70
N LEU A 81 7.48 -13.85 11.47
CA LEU A 81 8.13 -14.66 12.50
C LEU A 81 8.86 -13.81 13.53
N ARG A 82 9.29 -12.62 13.12
CA ARG A 82 10.03 -11.68 13.96
C ARG A 82 9.38 -10.30 13.89
N SER A 83 9.35 -9.60 15.03
CA SER A 83 8.82 -8.23 15.10
C SER A 83 9.55 -7.28 14.13
N ASP A 84 10.85 -7.44 13.96
CA ASP A 84 11.66 -6.62 13.05
C ASP A 84 11.19 -6.70 11.59
N ASP A 85 10.63 -7.84 11.18
CA ASP A 85 10.08 -8.02 9.84
C ASP A 85 8.83 -7.15 9.61
N PHE A 86 8.02 -6.91 10.65
CA PHE A 86 6.90 -5.96 10.55
C PHE A 86 7.40 -4.54 10.31
N PHE A 87 8.41 -4.10 11.07
CA PHE A 87 8.97 -2.76 10.90
C PHE A 87 9.60 -2.60 9.52
N ARG A 88 10.40 -3.56 9.09
CA ARG A 88 11.06 -3.53 7.80
C ARG A 88 10.06 -3.46 6.65
N VAL A 89 9.00 -4.27 6.69
CA VAL A 89 8.04 -4.31 5.58
C VAL A 89 7.02 -3.17 5.68
N ASN A 90 6.42 -2.97 6.85
CA ASN A 90 5.30 -2.03 6.97
C ASN A 90 5.76 -0.59 7.19
N THR A 91 6.85 -0.38 7.94
CA THR A 91 7.35 0.97 8.23
C THR A 91 8.37 1.42 7.20
N ASP A 92 9.48 0.68 7.06
CA ASP A 92 10.55 1.07 6.15
C ASP A 92 10.10 1.01 4.69
N GLY A 93 9.30 0.00 4.32
CA GLY A 93 8.73 -0.10 2.97
C GLY A 93 7.84 1.08 2.61
N THR A 94 7.00 1.54 3.54
CA THR A 94 6.16 2.74 3.35
C THR A 94 7.02 4.00 3.25
N LYS A 95 8.00 4.16 4.15
CA LYS A 95 8.95 5.28 4.12
C LYS A 95 9.68 5.35 2.77
N ASN A 96 10.22 4.23 2.31
CA ASN A 96 10.96 4.15 1.07
C ASN A 96 10.10 4.55 -0.15
N LEU A 97 8.84 4.10 -0.18
CA LEU A 97 7.92 4.46 -1.25
C LEU A 97 7.64 5.97 -1.26
N VAL A 98 7.31 6.54 -0.10
CA VAL A 98 7.06 7.98 0.04
C VAL A 98 8.29 8.79 -0.36
N GLU A 99 9.48 8.39 0.10
CA GLU A 99 10.74 9.05 -0.26
C GLU A 99 11.01 9.01 -1.76
N ALA A 100 10.78 7.87 -2.42
CA ALA A 100 10.93 7.74 -3.87
C ALA A 100 9.96 8.67 -4.61
N LEU A 101 8.68 8.67 -4.26
CA LEU A 101 7.65 9.52 -4.87
C LEU A 101 7.97 11.00 -4.70
N MET A 102 8.41 11.43 -3.50
CA MET A 102 8.80 12.81 -3.23
C MET A 102 10.03 13.22 -4.03
N SER A 103 11.05 12.36 -4.10
CA SER A 103 12.28 12.67 -4.83
C SER A 103 12.07 12.81 -6.34
N LEU A 104 11.06 12.14 -6.89
CA LEU A 104 10.66 12.24 -8.29
C LEU A 104 9.65 13.38 -8.54
N HIS A 105 9.31 14.16 -7.52
CA HIS A 105 8.30 15.22 -7.60
C HIS A 105 7.00 14.72 -8.25
N MET A 106 6.58 13.50 -7.88
CA MET A 106 5.40 12.85 -8.45
C MET A 106 4.16 13.75 -8.26
N PRO A 107 3.40 14.08 -9.32
CA PRO A 107 2.28 15.03 -9.27
C PRO A 107 1.03 14.38 -8.67
N LEU A 108 1.14 13.87 -7.44
CA LEU A 108 0.04 13.17 -6.78
C LEU A 108 -1.05 14.14 -6.33
N GLU A 109 -2.29 13.82 -6.68
CA GLU A 109 -3.46 14.45 -6.08
C GLU A 109 -3.78 13.85 -4.71
N ARG A 110 -3.57 12.52 -4.56
CA ARG A 110 -3.76 11.82 -3.29
C ARG A 110 -2.84 10.62 -3.13
N PHE A 111 -2.38 10.47 -1.89
CA PHE A 111 -1.76 9.25 -1.39
C PHE A 111 -2.66 8.66 -0.29
N VAL A 112 -3.10 7.43 -0.47
CA VAL A 112 -3.93 6.69 0.49
C VAL A 112 -3.10 5.57 1.09
N TYR A 113 -2.94 5.59 2.42
CA TYR A 113 -2.30 4.52 3.17
C TYR A 113 -3.35 3.63 3.83
N MET A 114 -3.29 2.34 3.53
CA MET A 114 -4.17 1.34 4.16
C MET A 114 -3.62 0.97 5.53
N SER A 115 -4.23 1.53 6.56
CA SER A 115 -3.92 1.24 7.95
C SER A 115 -4.77 0.05 8.46
N SER A 116 -4.82 -0.14 9.75
CA SER A 116 -5.58 -1.19 10.41
C SER A 116 -6.22 -0.65 11.70
N LEU A 117 -7.41 -1.15 12.02
CA LEU A 117 -8.03 -0.89 13.33
C LEU A 117 -7.20 -1.47 14.50
N SER A 118 -6.31 -2.41 14.23
CA SER A 118 -5.43 -3.00 15.26
C SER A 118 -4.48 -1.99 15.90
N VAL A 119 -4.25 -0.82 15.27
CA VAL A 119 -3.44 0.26 15.88
C VAL A 119 -4.05 0.82 17.17
N PHE A 120 -5.35 0.67 17.35
CA PHE A 120 -6.06 1.14 18.56
C PHE A 120 -6.05 0.12 19.70
N GLY A 121 -5.56 -1.08 19.48
CA GLY A 121 -5.53 -2.16 20.46
C GLY A 121 -6.91 -2.81 20.68
N ALA A 122 -7.00 -3.66 21.71
CA ALA A 122 -8.26 -4.32 22.07
C ALA A 122 -9.23 -3.33 22.73
N ILE A 123 -10.51 -3.47 22.39
CA ILE A 123 -11.59 -2.75 23.08
C ILE A 123 -11.63 -3.21 24.54
N ARG A 124 -11.37 -2.31 25.47
CA ARG A 124 -11.41 -2.59 26.92
C ARG A 124 -12.78 -2.38 27.54
N GLU A 125 -13.61 -1.58 26.89
CA GLU A 125 -14.97 -1.25 27.31
C GLU A 125 -15.96 -1.74 26.28
N GLN A 126 -17.14 -2.19 26.73
CA GLN A 126 -18.19 -2.71 25.83
C GLN A 126 -18.93 -1.61 25.05
N GLN A 127 -18.32 -0.44 24.91
CA GLN A 127 -18.90 0.67 24.15
C GLN A 127 -18.22 0.77 22.77
N PRO A 128 -19.00 0.97 21.69
CA PRO A 128 -18.43 1.22 20.38
C PRO A 128 -17.64 2.54 20.40
N TYR A 129 -16.51 2.57 19.69
CA TYR A 129 -15.80 3.82 19.45
C TYR A 129 -16.69 4.75 18.63
N THR A 130 -16.99 5.92 19.17
CA THR A 130 -17.73 6.97 18.47
C THR A 130 -16.78 7.91 17.71
N GLU A 131 -15.55 8.03 18.20
CA GLU A 131 -14.49 8.84 17.62
C GLU A 131 -13.17 8.10 17.80
N ILE A 132 -12.37 8.04 16.73
CA ILE A 132 -11.07 7.36 16.75
C ILE A 132 -10.01 8.44 16.75
N GLU A 133 -9.41 8.69 17.91
CA GLU A 133 -8.26 9.58 18.02
C GLU A 133 -6.96 8.77 17.92
N PRO A 134 -5.94 9.28 17.20
CA PRO A 134 -4.61 8.68 17.22
C PRO A 134 -4.06 8.72 18.64
N THR A 135 -3.62 7.58 19.16
CA THR A 135 -2.93 7.53 20.45
C THR A 135 -1.44 7.73 20.25
N ASP A 136 -0.79 8.48 21.15
CA ASP A 136 0.66 8.70 21.12
C ASP A 136 1.47 7.39 21.27
N THR A 137 0.84 6.34 21.73
CA THR A 137 1.43 5.01 21.89
C THR A 137 0.49 3.96 21.29
N PRO A 138 0.61 3.67 19.99
CA PRO A 138 -0.16 2.60 19.38
C PRO A 138 0.14 1.28 20.13
N ARG A 139 -0.92 0.56 20.51
CA ARG A 139 -0.83 -0.77 21.12
C ARG A 139 -1.37 -1.77 20.11
N PRO A 140 -0.56 -2.23 19.14
CA PRO A 140 -1.03 -3.20 18.17
C PRO A 140 -1.43 -4.49 18.89
N ASN A 141 -2.55 -5.07 18.48
CA ASN A 141 -3.03 -6.36 19.00
C ASN A 141 -2.17 -7.53 18.54
N THR A 142 -1.29 -7.29 17.60
CA THR A 142 -0.43 -8.30 17.00
C THR A 142 1.01 -7.95 17.31
N ALA A 143 1.54 -8.63 18.28
CA ALA A 143 2.98 -8.74 18.44
C ALA A 143 3.51 -9.76 17.44
#